data_c339f65ef7849584e30af6097f6cf1fa
#
_entry.id   c339f65ef7849584e30af6097f6cf1fa
#
_cell.length_a   1.000
_cell.length_b   1.000
_cell.length_c   1.000
_cell.angle_alpha   90.00
_cell.angle_beta   90.00
_cell.angle_gamma   90.00
#
_symmetry.space_group_name_H-M   'P 1'
#
loop_
_entity.id
_entity.type
_entity.pdbx_description
1 polymer ?
#
loop_
_entity_poly.entity_id
_entity_poly.type
_entity_poly.pdbx_seq_one_letter_code
_entity_poly.pdbx_strand_id
1 'polypeptide(L)'
;MSLERLGVGTYKTTCAADTEYFGELIAPCLEDGDVLILTGGLGVGKTHFTKGVSRGLGGGHMVTSPTFALMAVHDQGRIPLFHFDLYRLEHAYELEDTGIFDVLGYEGACLLEWGEQFQDELTDEYLSVTLKRDEGDSDVRTITLEAHGDRAMELSHLIDKAVQDELA
;
A
#
# COMPACT_ATOMS: atom_id res chain seq x y z
N MET A 1 3.11 7.49 19.84
CA MET A 1 3.14 7.14 18.42
C MET A 1 4.12 8.05 17.71
N SER A 2 4.95 7.50 16.87
CA SER A 2 6.12 8.22 16.37
C SER A 2 6.17 8.15 14.83
N LEU A 3 5.31 8.93 14.20
CA LEU A 3 5.32 9.17 12.76
C LEU A 3 6.05 10.50 12.52
N GLU A 4 7.03 10.50 11.65
CA GLU A 4 7.82 11.68 11.31
C GLU A 4 7.79 11.90 9.80
N ARG A 5 7.60 13.15 9.39
CA ARG A 5 7.70 13.54 7.98
C ARG A 5 9.14 14.02 7.72
N LEU A 6 9.85 13.29 6.88
CA LEU A 6 11.24 13.63 6.53
C LEU A 6 11.32 14.57 5.33
N GLY A 7 10.28 14.60 4.51
CA GLY A 7 10.17 15.44 3.33
C GLY A 7 8.92 15.08 2.57
N VAL A 8 8.67 15.73 1.44
CA VAL A 8 7.53 15.38 0.58
C VAL A 8 7.67 13.93 0.11
N GLY A 9 6.69 13.11 0.44
CA GLY A 9 6.67 11.70 0.03
C GLY A 9 7.63 10.80 0.80
N THR A 10 8.22 11.28 1.91
CA THR A 10 9.14 10.45 2.71
C THR A 10 8.80 10.57 4.18
N TYR A 11 8.55 9.42 4.81
CA TYR A 11 8.07 9.34 6.18
C TYR A 11 8.85 8.29 6.96
N LYS A 12 8.85 8.43 8.27
CA LYS A 12 9.55 7.50 9.17
C LYS A 12 8.60 7.01 10.24
N THR A 13 8.62 5.71 10.48
CA THR A 13 7.89 5.07 11.57
C THR A 13 8.88 4.32 12.44
N THR A 14 8.59 4.18 13.74
CA THR A 14 9.54 3.58 14.68
C THR A 14 9.12 2.22 15.21
N CYS A 15 7.94 1.76 14.84
CA CYS A 15 7.45 0.42 15.19
C CYS A 15 6.32 0.00 14.24
N ALA A 16 5.92 -1.26 14.35
CA ALA A 16 4.84 -1.81 13.51
C ALA A 16 3.53 -1.04 13.70
N ALA A 17 3.20 -0.63 14.93
CA ALA A 17 1.99 0.13 15.22
C ALA A 17 1.98 1.48 14.49
N ASP A 18 3.13 2.14 14.36
CA ASP A 18 3.24 3.39 13.62
C ASP A 18 3.05 3.17 12.12
N THR A 19 3.55 2.05 11.59
CA THR A 19 3.36 1.70 10.19
C THR A 19 1.88 1.43 9.89
N GLU A 20 1.18 0.73 10.79
CA GLU A 20 -0.28 0.56 10.69
C GLU A 20 -1.00 1.90 10.75
N TYR A 21 -0.60 2.76 11.66
CA TYR A 21 -1.18 4.11 11.80
C TYR A 21 -0.99 4.95 10.53
N PHE A 22 0.18 4.88 9.91
CA PHE A 22 0.40 5.55 8.64
C PHE A 22 -0.57 5.05 7.56
N GLY A 23 -0.76 3.73 7.47
CA GLY A 23 -1.75 3.14 6.56
C GLY A 23 -3.17 3.63 6.84
N GLU A 24 -3.54 3.68 8.12
CA GLU A 24 -4.84 4.18 8.55
C GLU A 24 -5.05 5.66 8.18
N LEU A 25 -4.00 6.45 8.34
CA LEU A 25 -4.03 7.89 8.04
C LEU A 25 -4.22 8.18 6.55
N ILE A 26 -3.63 7.37 5.67
CA ILE A 26 -3.74 7.59 4.24
C ILE A 26 -5.04 7.05 3.62
N ALA A 27 -5.69 6.12 4.28
CA ALA A 27 -6.87 5.43 3.75
C ALA A 27 -8.00 6.39 3.32
N PRO A 28 -8.32 7.47 4.04
CA PRO A 28 -9.35 8.41 3.58
C PRO A 28 -9.02 9.10 2.25
N CYS A 29 -7.75 9.11 1.84
CA CYS A 29 -7.33 9.69 0.57
C CYS A 29 -7.61 8.78 -0.62
N LEU A 30 -7.83 7.50 -0.38
CA LEU A 30 -8.02 6.50 -1.43
C LEU A 30 -9.42 6.58 -2.06
N GLU A 31 -9.46 6.37 -3.36
CA GLU A 31 -10.69 6.34 -4.16
C GLU A 31 -10.72 5.08 -5.01
N ASP A 32 -11.90 4.78 -5.57
CA ASP A 32 -12.05 3.70 -6.54
C ASP A 32 -11.07 3.89 -7.71
N GLY A 33 -10.38 2.83 -8.06
CA GLY A 33 -9.41 2.84 -9.13
C GLY A 33 -7.96 3.09 -8.70
N ASP A 34 -7.72 3.47 -7.45
CA ASP A 34 -6.35 3.69 -6.97
C ASP A 34 -5.58 2.37 -6.88
N VAL A 35 -4.31 2.43 -7.25
CA VAL A 35 -3.39 1.30 -7.22
C VAL A 35 -2.16 1.66 -6.42
N LEU A 36 -1.88 0.89 -5.38
CA LEU A 36 -0.66 1.00 -4.58
C LEU A 36 0.20 -0.25 -4.83
N ILE A 37 1.45 -0.06 -5.20
CA ILE A 37 2.42 -1.14 -5.30
C ILE A 37 3.36 -1.04 -4.12
N LEU A 38 3.29 -2.03 -3.23
CA LEU A 38 4.12 -2.09 -2.03
C LEU A 38 5.43 -2.80 -2.35
N THR A 39 6.53 -2.11 -2.12
CA THR A 39 7.88 -2.62 -2.34
C THR A 39 8.62 -2.70 -1.02
N GLY A 40 9.38 -3.76 -0.84
CA GLY A 40 10.20 -3.98 0.34
C GLY A 40 10.45 -5.46 0.56
N GLY A 41 11.50 -5.77 1.33
CA GLY A 41 11.85 -7.15 1.63
C GLY A 41 10.85 -7.86 2.52
N LEU A 42 11.05 -9.15 2.73
CA LEU A 42 10.23 -9.94 3.65
C LEU A 42 10.33 -9.36 5.07
N GLY A 43 9.18 -9.29 5.76
CA GLY A 43 9.13 -8.81 7.13
C GLY A 43 9.31 -7.31 7.32
N VAL A 44 9.29 -6.52 6.24
CA VAL A 44 9.52 -5.07 6.33
C VAL A 44 8.30 -4.28 6.83
N GLY A 45 7.12 -4.91 6.91
CA GLY A 45 5.91 -4.28 7.41
C GLY A 45 4.82 -4.04 6.40
N LYS A 46 4.89 -4.67 5.22
CA LYS A 46 3.86 -4.53 4.18
C LYS A 46 2.48 -4.97 4.68
N THR A 47 2.41 -6.07 5.43
CA THR A 47 1.16 -6.55 6.03
C THR A 47 0.63 -5.58 7.08
N HIS A 48 1.49 -5.01 7.91
CA HIS A 48 1.08 -3.99 8.90
C HIS A 48 0.52 -2.74 8.22
N PHE A 49 1.18 -2.28 7.17
CA PHE A 49 0.68 -1.16 6.37
C PHE A 49 -0.72 -1.47 5.81
N THR A 50 -0.91 -2.66 5.24
CA THR A 50 -2.19 -3.08 4.66
C THR A 50 -3.29 -3.17 5.73
N LYS A 51 -2.96 -3.67 6.94
CA LYS A 51 -3.89 -3.66 8.08
C LYS A 51 -4.37 -2.25 8.39
N GLY A 52 -3.44 -1.30 8.42
CA GLY A 52 -3.77 0.10 8.66
C GLY A 52 -4.69 0.67 7.59
N VAL A 53 -4.40 0.42 6.32
CA VAL A 53 -5.25 0.87 5.21
C VAL A 53 -6.66 0.28 5.33
N SER A 54 -6.78 -1.02 5.57
CA SER A 54 -8.09 -1.68 5.75
C SER A 54 -8.87 -1.05 6.91
N ARG A 55 -8.21 -0.82 8.03
CA ARG A 55 -8.83 -0.19 9.20
C ARG A 55 -9.28 1.23 8.90
N GLY A 56 -8.45 2.00 8.23
CA GLY A 56 -8.76 3.40 7.88
C GLY A 56 -9.89 3.52 6.85
N LEU A 57 -10.13 2.49 6.06
CA LEU A 57 -11.30 2.41 5.19
C LEU A 57 -12.57 2.01 5.93
N GLY A 58 -12.46 1.62 7.21
CA GLY A 58 -13.59 1.15 8.01
C GLY A 58 -13.77 -0.37 8.00
N GLY A 59 -12.77 -1.09 7.48
CA GLY A 59 -12.81 -2.55 7.41
C GLY A 59 -12.42 -3.24 8.71
N GLY A 60 -12.46 -4.57 8.68
CA GLY A 60 -12.13 -5.39 9.84
C GLY A 60 -10.63 -5.44 10.14
N HIS A 61 -10.31 -6.06 11.27
CA HIS A 61 -8.94 -6.12 11.80
C HIS A 61 -8.10 -7.28 11.26
N MET A 62 -8.72 -8.24 10.60
CA MET A 62 -8.10 -9.50 10.23
C MET A 62 -7.54 -9.47 8.81
N VAL A 63 -6.50 -8.66 8.61
CA VAL A 63 -5.75 -8.67 7.36
C VAL A 63 -4.55 -9.60 7.53
N THR A 64 -4.51 -10.65 6.73
CA THR A 64 -3.35 -11.52 6.59
C THR A 64 -2.85 -11.44 5.15
N SER A 65 -1.56 -11.67 4.93
CA SER A 65 -1.02 -11.72 3.58
C SER A 65 -1.69 -12.86 2.80
N PRO A 66 -2.16 -12.62 1.55
CA PRO A 66 -2.86 -13.64 0.75
C PRO A 66 -1.90 -14.63 0.09
N THR A 67 -0.97 -15.20 0.86
CA THR A 67 0.16 -15.99 0.34
C THR A 67 -0.26 -17.21 -0.48
N PHE A 68 -1.39 -17.82 -0.15
CA PHE A 68 -1.87 -19.01 -0.86
C PHE A 68 -2.95 -18.68 -1.89
N ALA A 69 -3.79 -17.69 -1.61
CA ALA A 69 -4.92 -17.34 -2.46
C ALA A 69 -4.59 -16.30 -3.53
N LEU A 70 -3.39 -15.69 -3.49
CA LEU A 70 -2.92 -14.59 -4.35
C LEU A 70 -3.73 -13.31 -4.21
N MET A 71 -5.01 -13.38 -3.92
CA MET A 71 -5.89 -12.22 -3.72
C MET A 71 -6.74 -12.39 -2.48
N ALA A 72 -6.82 -11.33 -1.67
CA ALA A 72 -7.78 -11.21 -0.58
C ALA A 72 -8.63 -9.95 -0.81
N VAL A 73 -9.93 -10.05 -0.54
CA VAL A 73 -10.86 -8.92 -0.68
C VAL A 73 -11.33 -8.48 0.70
N HIS A 74 -11.14 -7.21 1.02
CA HIS A 74 -11.63 -6.59 2.24
C HIS A 74 -12.71 -5.59 1.85
N ASP A 75 -13.97 -5.99 1.91
CA ASP A 75 -15.11 -5.23 1.36
C ASP A 75 -16.01 -4.58 2.42
N GLN A 76 -15.62 -4.63 3.69
CA GLN A 76 -16.41 -4.07 4.79
C GLN A 76 -16.21 -2.57 5.00
N GLY A 77 -15.25 -1.98 4.30
CA GLY A 77 -14.95 -0.55 4.42
C GLY A 77 -15.74 0.33 3.47
N ARG A 78 -15.34 1.62 3.43
CA ARG A 78 -15.96 2.63 2.56
C ARG A 78 -15.87 2.26 1.08
N ILE A 79 -14.75 1.69 0.67
CA ILE A 79 -14.54 1.11 -0.66
C ILE A 79 -13.89 -0.28 -0.49
N PRO A 80 -14.06 -1.19 -1.46
CA PRO A 80 -13.36 -2.47 -1.40
C PRO A 80 -11.84 -2.28 -1.46
N LEU A 81 -11.10 -3.10 -0.73
CA LEU A 81 -9.65 -3.19 -0.81
C LEU A 81 -9.28 -4.56 -1.36
N PHE A 82 -8.67 -4.58 -2.55
CA PHE A 82 -8.17 -5.79 -3.17
C PHE A 82 -6.69 -5.92 -2.89
N HIS A 83 -6.31 -6.92 -2.08
CA HIS A 83 -4.95 -7.17 -1.66
C HIS A 83 -4.37 -8.36 -2.40
N PHE A 84 -3.33 -8.14 -3.18
CA PHE A 84 -2.66 -9.16 -3.97
C PHE A 84 -1.24 -9.38 -3.46
N ASP A 85 -0.83 -10.65 -3.39
CA ASP A 85 0.55 -11.03 -3.15
C ASP A 85 1.04 -11.82 -4.38
N LEU A 86 1.91 -11.20 -5.14
CA LEU A 86 2.41 -11.75 -6.41
C LEU A 86 3.77 -12.44 -6.25
N TYR A 87 4.20 -12.70 -5.02
CA TYR A 87 5.52 -13.26 -4.72
C TYR A 87 5.83 -14.56 -5.46
N ARG A 88 4.83 -15.44 -5.61
CA ARG A 88 5.00 -16.76 -6.22
C ARG A 88 4.89 -16.76 -7.74
N LEU A 89 4.50 -15.65 -8.34
CA LEU A 89 4.40 -15.57 -9.80
C LEU A 89 5.79 -15.42 -10.40
N GLU A 90 6.08 -16.23 -11.42
CA GLU A 90 7.35 -16.21 -12.13
C GLU A 90 7.22 -15.53 -13.49
N HIS A 91 6.01 -15.58 -14.09
CA HIS A 91 5.75 -15.09 -15.44
C HIS A 91 4.56 -14.13 -15.48
N ALA A 92 4.66 -13.11 -16.33
CA ALA A 92 3.59 -12.12 -16.50
C ALA A 92 2.26 -12.73 -16.95
N TYR A 93 2.28 -13.80 -17.73
CA TYR A 93 1.04 -14.44 -18.19
C TYR A 93 0.21 -15.05 -17.05
N GLU A 94 0.84 -15.34 -15.91
CA GLU A 94 0.13 -15.87 -14.73
C GLU A 94 -0.76 -14.82 -14.07
N LEU A 95 -0.55 -13.54 -14.37
CA LEU A 95 -1.37 -12.45 -13.82
C LEU A 95 -2.85 -12.59 -14.20
N GLU A 96 -3.14 -13.08 -15.40
CA GLU A 96 -4.53 -13.24 -15.86
C GLU A 96 -5.33 -14.18 -14.96
N ASP A 97 -4.69 -15.19 -14.41
CA ASP A 97 -5.34 -16.19 -13.57
C ASP A 97 -5.62 -15.68 -12.15
N THR A 98 -5.04 -14.54 -11.76
CA THR A 98 -5.24 -13.97 -10.41
C THR A 98 -6.53 -13.20 -10.27
N GLY A 99 -7.17 -12.79 -11.37
CA GLY A 99 -8.32 -11.89 -11.36
C GLY A 99 -7.94 -10.41 -11.26
N ILE A 100 -6.66 -10.06 -11.27
CA ILE A 100 -6.21 -8.69 -11.08
C ILE A 100 -6.73 -7.73 -12.16
N PHE A 101 -6.81 -8.18 -13.40
CA PHE A 101 -7.27 -7.33 -14.50
C PHE A 101 -8.77 -7.05 -14.47
N ASP A 102 -9.54 -7.80 -13.67
CA ASP A 102 -10.98 -7.55 -13.51
C ASP A 102 -11.24 -6.41 -12.50
N VAL A 103 -10.30 -6.12 -11.62
CA VAL A 103 -10.47 -5.13 -10.54
C VAL A 103 -9.53 -3.94 -10.65
N LEU A 104 -8.41 -4.10 -11.34
CA LEU A 104 -7.37 -3.06 -11.43
C LEU A 104 -7.89 -1.83 -12.17
N GLY A 105 -7.91 -0.69 -11.49
CA GLY A 105 -8.36 0.57 -12.07
C GLY A 105 -9.87 0.79 -12.13
N TYR A 106 -10.64 -0.11 -11.53
CA TYR A 106 -12.11 -0.03 -11.52
C TYR A 106 -12.63 0.28 -10.11
N GLU A 107 -13.48 -0.58 -9.57
CA GLU A 107 -14.03 -0.41 -8.23
C GLU A 107 -12.99 -0.78 -7.18
N GLY A 108 -12.98 -0.02 -6.08
CA GLY A 108 -12.08 -0.28 -4.96
C GLY A 108 -10.64 0.16 -5.22
N ALA A 109 -9.81 0.01 -4.20
CA ALA A 109 -8.38 0.24 -4.27
C ALA A 109 -7.64 -1.09 -4.34
N CYS A 110 -6.57 -1.14 -5.13
CA CYS A 110 -5.71 -2.32 -5.23
C CYS A 110 -4.41 -2.08 -4.48
N LEU A 111 -4.00 -3.05 -3.68
CA LEU A 111 -2.75 -3.08 -2.94
C LEU A 111 -1.97 -4.32 -3.38
N LEU A 112 -0.83 -4.11 -4.01
CA LEU A 112 -0.05 -5.18 -4.64
C LEU A 112 1.28 -5.35 -3.92
N GLU A 113 1.52 -6.52 -3.31
CA GLU A 113 2.83 -6.90 -2.80
C GLU A 113 3.57 -7.68 -3.88
N TRP A 114 4.86 -7.39 -4.04
CA TRP A 114 5.73 -8.02 -5.05
C TRP A 114 5.26 -7.74 -6.49
N GLY A 115 4.58 -6.59 -6.71
CA GLY A 115 4.12 -6.17 -8.02
C GLY A 115 5.18 -5.47 -8.87
N GLU A 116 6.29 -5.05 -8.26
CA GLU A 116 7.35 -4.29 -8.93
C GLU A 116 7.98 -5.02 -10.10
N GLN A 117 8.03 -6.35 -10.08
CA GLN A 117 8.55 -7.15 -11.18
C GLN A 117 7.61 -7.20 -12.39
N PHE A 118 6.34 -6.81 -12.20
CA PHE A 118 5.32 -6.84 -13.26
C PHE A 118 4.75 -5.45 -13.56
N GLN A 119 5.43 -4.38 -13.17
CA GLN A 119 4.91 -3.01 -13.34
C GLN A 119 4.49 -2.70 -14.77
N ASP A 120 5.30 -3.10 -15.74
CA ASP A 120 5.05 -2.80 -17.15
C ASP A 120 3.79 -3.49 -17.68
N GLU A 121 3.42 -4.63 -17.11
CA GLU A 121 2.25 -5.40 -17.52
C GLU A 121 0.98 -5.03 -16.75
N LEU A 122 1.12 -4.35 -15.60
CA LEU A 122 -0.02 -4.05 -14.73
C LEU A 122 -0.72 -2.76 -15.10
N THR A 123 -0.05 -1.63 -14.95
CA THR A 123 -0.64 -0.32 -15.20
C THR A 123 0.44 0.76 -15.24
N ASP A 124 0.16 1.84 -15.97
CA ASP A 124 1.02 3.02 -16.01
C ASP A 124 0.70 4.00 -14.88
N GLU A 125 -0.42 3.82 -14.18
CA GLU A 125 -0.87 4.73 -13.13
C GLU A 125 -0.95 4.01 -11.79
N TYR A 126 0.01 4.31 -10.90
CA TYR A 126 0.06 3.72 -9.56
C TYR A 126 0.93 4.57 -8.64
N LEU A 127 0.70 4.41 -7.35
CA LEU A 127 1.56 4.96 -6.31
C LEU A 127 2.46 3.85 -5.78
N SER A 128 3.77 4.01 -5.97
CA SER A 128 4.75 3.10 -5.38
C SER A 128 4.95 3.48 -3.91
N VAL A 129 4.84 2.50 -3.02
CA VAL A 129 5.06 2.66 -1.59
C VAL A 129 6.19 1.74 -1.19
N THR A 130 7.36 2.30 -0.95
CA THR A 130 8.55 1.53 -0.60
C THR A 130 8.80 1.61 0.90
N LEU A 131 8.82 0.45 1.57
CA LEU A 131 9.16 0.33 2.98
C LEU A 131 10.58 -0.21 3.09
N LYS A 132 11.43 0.54 3.79
CA LYS A 132 12.82 0.16 3.99
C LYS A 132 13.15 0.14 5.49
N ARG A 133 13.75 -0.96 5.94
CA ARG A 133 14.23 -1.09 7.31
C ARG A 133 15.49 -0.22 7.52
N ASP A 134 15.55 0.45 8.65
CA ASP A 134 16.75 1.18 9.05
C ASP A 134 17.87 0.20 9.40
N GLU A 135 19.11 0.53 9.01
CA GLU A 135 20.26 -0.33 9.29
C GLU A 135 20.67 -0.31 10.76
N GLY A 136 20.46 0.81 11.45
CA GLY A 136 20.83 0.99 12.84
C GLY A 136 19.78 0.53 13.85
N ASP A 137 18.51 0.46 13.44
CA ASP A 137 17.40 0.06 14.30
C ASP A 137 16.39 -0.73 13.48
N SER A 138 16.25 -2.01 13.80
CA SER A 138 15.39 -2.94 13.05
C SER A 138 13.90 -2.66 13.14
N ASP A 139 13.45 -1.85 14.08
CA ASP A 139 12.04 -1.46 14.24
C ASP A 139 11.67 -0.21 13.44
N VAL A 140 12.67 0.57 13.07
CA VAL A 140 12.47 1.81 12.31
C VAL A 140 12.30 1.51 10.83
N ARG A 141 11.33 2.18 10.21
CA ARG A 141 11.06 2.08 8.76
C ARG A 141 11.07 3.46 8.13
N THR A 142 11.63 3.55 6.94
CA THR A 142 11.44 4.69 6.05
C THR A 142 10.44 4.28 4.98
N ILE A 143 9.42 5.11 4.78
CA ILE A 143 8.38 4.89 3.79
C ILE A 143 8.51 5.99 2.74
N THR A 144 8.72 5.60 1.49
CA THR A 144 8.88 6.52 0.37
C THR A 144 7.77 6.30 -0.64
N LEU A 145 7.11 7.39 -1.03
CA LEU A 145 6.07 7.38 -2.05
C LEU A 145 6.64 7.91 -3.36
N GLU A 146 6.36 7.20 -4.44
CA GLU A 146 6.73 7.63 -5.79
C GLU A 146 5.50 7.50 -6.68
N ALA A 147 5.06 8.63 -7.25
CA ALA A 147 3.83 8.70 -8.03
C ALA A 147 4.11 8.48 -9.51
N HIS A 148 3.28 7.62 -10.13
CA HIS A 148 3.28 7.37 -11.57
C HIS A 148 1.88 7.64 -12.11
N GLY A 149 1.74 8.72 -12.90
CA GLY A 149 0.46 9.17 -13.44
C GLY A 149 -0.18 10.29 -12.62
N ASP A 150 -1.16 10.96 -13.22
CA ASP A 150 -1.77 12.17 -12.64
C ASP A 150 -2.53 11.89 -11.35
N ARG A 151 -3.32 10.81 -11.30
CA ARG A 151 -4.05 10.47 -10.08
C ARG A 151 -3.11 10.10 -8.95
N ALA A 152 -2.03 9.37 -9.23
CA ALA A 152 -1.04 9.01 -8.21
C ALA A 152 -0.33 10.26 -7.67
N MET A 153 -0.06 11.26 -8.50
CA MET A 153 0.49 12.54 -8.05
C MET A 153 -0.47 13.28 -7.13
N GLU A 154 -1.74 13.35 -7.49
CA GLU A 154 -2.78 13.93 -6.64
C GLU A 154 -2.87 13.18 -5.30
N LEU A 155 -2.88 11.85 -5.34
CA LEU A 155 -2.94 11.01 -4.15
C LEU A 155 -1.73 11.26 -3.24
N SER A 156 -0.53 11.35 -3.81
CA SER A 156 0.69 11.63 -3.05
C SER A 156 0.60 12.99 -2.34
N HIS A 157 0.06 14.01 -3.00
CA HIS A 157 -0.14 15.34 -2.39
C HIS A 157 -1.18 15.30 -1.28
N LEU A 158 -2.29 14.57 -1.48
CA LEU A 158 -3.32 14.41 -0.45
C LEU A 158 -2.77 13.69 0.78
N ILE A 159 -1.96 12.67 0.57
CA ILE A 159 -1.30 11.94 1.67
C ILE A 159 -0.35 12.87 2.44
N ASP A 160 0.48 13.62 1.72
CA ASP A 160 1.43 14.53 2.37
C ASP A 160 0.72 15.58 3.21
N LYS A 161 -0.39 16.12 2.68
CA LYS A 161 -1.23 17.06 3.43
C LYS A 161 -1.85 16.42 4.66
N ALA A 162 -2.37 15.19 4.54
CA ALA A 162 -2.96 14.48 5.67
C ALA A 162 -1.93 14.27 6.78
N VAL A 163 -0.70 13.91 6.43
CA VAL A 163 0.39 13.76 7.41
C VAL A 163 0.75 15.09 8.05
N GLN A 164 0.86 16.16 7.27
CA GLN A 164 1.15 17.50 7.81
C GLN A 164 0.06 17.94 8.79
N ASP A 165 -1.20 17.75 8.46
CA ASP A 165 -2.32 18.12 9.32
C ASP A 165 -2.30 17.32 10.63
N GLU A 166 -1.96 16.03 10.56
CA GLU A 166 -1.87 15.17 11.74
C GLU A 166 -0.72 15.57 12.68
N LEU A 167 0.40 15.99 12.10
CA LEU A 167 1.59 16.36 12.88
C LEU A 167 1.61 17.83 13.34
N ALA A 168 0.63 18.61 12.93
CA ALA A 168 0.54 20.03 13.29
C ALA A 168 0.15 20.27 14.76
#